data_1b251585a86cb71b75b34831f95979fb
#
_entry.id   1b251585a86cb71b75b34831f95979fb
#
_cell.length_a   1.000
_cell.length_b   1.000
_cell.length_c   1.000
_cell.angle_alpha   90.00
_cell.angle_beta   90.00
_cell.angle_gamma   90.00
#
_symmetry.space_group_name_H-M   'P 1'
#
loop_
_entity.id
_entity.type
_entity.pdbx_description
1 polymer ?
#
loop_
_entity_poly.entity_id
_entity_poly.type
_entity_poly.pdbx_seq_one_letter_code
_entity_poly.pdbx_strand_id
1 'polypeptide(L)'
;MSTGRLTARELGAPLGERLTFVQFSSAFCGPCRVTRRVLERVAATSDGVVHLELDVVRDQDLAEALEIAQTPMVLVLDGTGAVRHRLTGVPTVAAARALVTA
;
A
#
# COMPACT_ATOMS: atom_id res chain seq x y z
N MET A 1 -13.43 -15.36 -5.52
CA MET A 1 -13.03 -13.98 -5.81
C MET A 1 -11.52 -13.84 -5.69
N SER A 2 -10.95 -13.19 -6.65
CA SER A 2 -9.49 -13.02 -6.65
C SER A 2 -9.09 -11.78 -5.85
N THR A 3 -8.14 -11.93 -4.93
CA THR A 3 -7.52 -10.80 -4.24
C THR A 3 -6.26 -10.34 -4.99
N GLY A 4 -6.03 -10.87 -6.18
CA GLY A 4 -4.86 -10.56 -6.98
C GLY A 4 -4.90 -9.20 -7.66
N ARG A 5 -6.06 -8.54 -7.65
CA ARG A 5 -6.23 -7.25 -8.30
C ARG A 5 -7.20 -6.39 -7.52
N LEU A 6 -6.85 -5.12 -7.31
CA LEU A 6 -7.69 -4.15 -6.63
C LEU A 6 -8.00 -3.00 -7.56
N THR A 7 -9.16 -2.37 -7.36
CA THR A 7 -9.61 -1.26 -8.18
C THR A 7 -9.59 0.03 -7.39
N ALA A 8 -9.57 1.16 -8.11
CA ALA A 8 -9.68 2.48 -7.51
C ALA A 8 -10.96 2.59 -6.67
N ARG A 9 -12.05 1.98 -7.14
CA ARG A 9 -13.32 2.01 -6.45
C ARG A 9 -13.24 1.31 -5.10
N GLU A 10 -12.61 0.13 -5.05
CA GLU A 10 -12.43 -0.59 -3.80
C GLU A 10 -11.57 0.17 -2.81
N LEU A 11 -10.57 0.87 -3.31
CA LEU A 11 -9.62 1.61 -2.47
C LEU A 11 -10.08 3.03 -2.15
N GLY A 12 -11.07 3.53 -2.86
CA GLY A 12 -11.62 4.86 -2.62
C GLY A 12 -10.74 5.99 -3.15
N ALA A 13 -9.80 5.70 -4.04
CA ALA A 13 -8.88 6.68 -4.59
C ALA A 13 -8.27 6.17 -5.90
N PRO A 14 -7.80 7.07 -6.78
CA PRO A 14 -7.18 6.64 -8.03
C PRO A 14 -5.90 5.85 -7.80
N LEU A 15 -5.65 4.87 -8.66
CA LEU A 15 -4.40 4.12 -8.68
C LEU A 15 -3.30 4.94 -9.36
N GLY A 16 -2.05 4.67 -8.99
CA GLY A 16 -0.92 5.20 -9.72
C GLY A 16 -0.83 4.59 -11.11
N GLU A 17 -0.37 5.37 -12.08
CA GLU A 17 -0.23 4.87 -13.45
C GLU A 17 0.77 3.72 -13.53
N ARG A 18 1.82 3.77 -12.71
CA ARG A 18 2.87 2.75 -12.68
C ARG A 18 2.75 1.83 -11.48
N LEU A 19 2.48 2.39 -10.31
CA LEU A 19 2.54 1.62 -9.07
C LEU A 19 1.73 2.33 -7.97
N THR A 20 1.10 1.52 -7.12
CA THR A 20 0.40 2.02 -5.94
C THR A 20 0.87 1.25 -4.72
N PHE A 21 1.30 1.98 -3.70
CA PHE A 21 1.53 1.41 -2.38
C PHE A 21 0.23 1.57 -1.58
N VAL A 22 -0.37 0.46 -1.18
CA VAL A 22 -1.57 0.47 -0.34
C VAL A 22 -1.16 0.06 1.06
N GLN A 23 -1.13 1.03 1.96
CA GLN A 23 -0.71 0.80 3.34
C GLN A 23 -1.94 0.58 4.22
N PHE A 24 -1.95 -0.53 4.94
CA PHE A 24 -2.96 -0.79 5.97
C PHE A 24 -2.37 -0.45 7.33
N SER A 25 -3.09 0.38 8.07
CA SER A 25 -2.64 0.92 9.35
C SER A 25 -3.71 0.75 10.40
N SER A 26 -3.31 0.90 11.65
CA SER A 26 -4.24 0.91 12.80
C SER A 26 -3.96 2.14 13.64
N ALA A 27 -4.89 2.45 14.56
CA ALA A 27 -4.72 3.56 15.49
C ALA A 27 -3.51 3.30 16.39
N PHE A 28 -2.81 4.38 16.77
CA PHE A 28 -1.69 4.33 17.70
C PHE A 28 -0.55 3.41 17.25
N CYS A 29 -0.33 3.33 15.96
CA CYS A 29 0.71 2.49 15.37
C CYS A 29 1.92 3.34 14.98
N GLY A 30 2.97 3.31 15.80
CA GLY A 30 4.21 4.05 15.51
C GLY A 30 4.87 3.60 14.21
N PRO A 31 5.06 2.28 14.01
CA PRO A 31 5.62 1.78 12.74
C PRO A 31 4.80 2.17 11.52
N CYS A 32 3.47 2.32 11.66
CA CYS A 32 2.63 2.78 10.55
C CYS A 32 2.96 4.21 10.16
N ARG A 33 3.26 5.07 11.14
CA ARG A 33 3.64 6.45 10.86
C ARG A 33 4.98 6.53 10.12
N VAL A 34 5.94 5.70 10.52
CA VAL A 34 7.23 5.64 9.84
C VAL A 34 7.07 5.13 8.41
N THR A 35 6.28 4.07 8.23
CA THR A 35 5.99 3.51 6.91
C THR A 35 5.35 4.56 6.01
N ARG A 36 4.40 5.33 6.54
CA ARG A 36 3.75 6.41 5.79
C ARG A 36 4.78 7.41 5.27
N ARG A 37 5.70 7.86 6.12
CA ARG A 37 6.71 8.83 5.71
C ARG A 37 7.60 8.29 4.61
N VAL A 38 8.01 7.03 4.72
CA VAL A 38 8.85 6.39 3.71
C VAL A 38 8.12 6.32 2.37
N LEU A 39 6.89 5.83 2.38
CA LEU A 39 6.15 5.62 1.14
C LEU A 39 5.69 6.94 0.51
N GLU A 40 5.31 7.91 1.33
CA GLU A 40 4.97 9.24 0.82
C GLU A 40 6.17 9.88 0.12
N ARG A 41 7.36 9.73 0.69
CA ARG A 41 8.57 10.27 0.10
C ARG A 41 8.87 9.61 -1.24
N VAL A 42 8.77 8.30 -1.32
CA VAL A 42 9.02 7.57 -2.57
C VAL A 42 7.98 7.97 -3.62
N ALA A 43 6.70 8.03 -3.23
CA ALA A 43 5.65 8.43 -4.16
C ALA A 43 5.82 9.86 -4.67
N ALA A 44 6.23 10.79 -3.78
CA ALA A 44 6.41 12.19 -4.15
C ALA A 44 7.57 12.40 -5.12
N THR A 45 8.52 11.48 -5.16
CA THR A 45 9.72 11.61 -5.99
C THR A 45 9.79 10.60 -7.13
N SER A 46 8.67 9.95 -7.44
CA SER A 46 8.61 8.93 -8.51
C SER A 46 7.35 9.15 -9.32
N ASP A 47 7.49 9.42 -10.61
CA ASP A 47 6.34 9.66 -11.49
C ASP A 47 5.45 8.43 -11.58
N GLY A 48 4.13 8.65 -11.52
CA GLY A 48 3.15 7.58 -11.66
C GLY A 48 3.04 6.67 -10.44
N VAL A 49 3.61 7.06 -9.31
CA VAL A 49 3.56 6.29 -8.06
C VAL A 49 2.67 7.01 -7.04
N VAL A 50 1.75 6.27 -6.44
CA VAL A 50 0.78 6.78 -5.48
C VAL A 50 0.88 5.99 -4.19
N HIS A 51 0.70 6.67 -3.06
CA HIS A 51 0.60 6.05 -1.75
C HIS A 51 -0.82 6.27 -1.22
N LEU A 52 -1.48 5.18 -0.87
CA LEU A 52 -2.81 5.22 -0.25
C LEU A 52 -2.71 4.57 1.12
N GLU A 53 -3.40 5.14 2.11
CA GLU A 53 -3.42 4.58 3.45
C GLU A 53 -4.85 4.26 3.84
N LEU A 54 -5.09 3.01 4.26
CA LEU A 54 -6.39 2.53 4.72
C LEU A 54 -6.29 2.13 6.18
N ASP A 55 -7.38 2.31 6.92
CA ASP A 55 -7.45 1.94 8.32
C ASP A 55 -8.16 0.59 8.44
N VAL A 56 -7.56 -0.37 9.15
CA VAL A 56 -8.10 -1.73 9.23
C VAL A 56 -9.45 -1.81 9.92
N VAL A 57 -9.79 -0.81 10.75
CA VAL A 57 -11.11 -0.78 11.40
C VAL A 57 -12.14 -0.16 10.47
N ARG A 58 -11.84 1.01 9.89
CA ARG A 58 -12.75 1.66 8.96
C ARG A 58 -12.98 0.83 7.71
N ASP A 59 -11.93 0.19 7.20
CA ASP A 59 -11.95 -0.60 5.97
C ASP A 59 -11.90 -2.09 6.30
N GLN A 60 -12.61 -2.51 7.34
CA GLN A 60 -12.53 -3.86 7.89
C GLN A 60 -12.82 -4.95 6.87
N ASP A 61 -13.87 -4.77 6.07
CA ASP A 61 -14.27 -5.81 5.10
C ASP A 61 -13.16 -6.07 4.09
N LEU A 62 -12.56 -5.00 3.58
CA LEU A 62 -11.46 -5.13 2.62
C LEU A 62 -10.23 -5.73 3.29
N ALA A 63 -9.91 -5.29 4.50
CA ALA A 63 -8.77 -5.82 5.24
C ALA A 63 -8.92 -7.33 5.48
N GLU A 64 -10.11 -7.77 5.83
CA GLU A 64 -10.37 -9.21 6.03
C GLU A 64 -10.28 -9.98 4.73
N ALA A 65 -10.85 -9.45 3.65
CA ALA A 65 -10.79 -10.10 2.34
C ALA A 65 -9.34 -10.26 1.86
N LEU A 66 -8.48 -9.31 2.20
CA LEU A 66 -7.08 -9.34 1.81
C LEU A 66 -6.18 -10.02 2.85
N GLU A 67 -6.78 -10.54 3.92
CA GLU A 67 -6.06 -11.25 4.98
C GLU A 67 -4.97 -10.38 5.62
N ILE A 68 -5.33 -9.15 5.95
CA ILE A 68 -4.42 -8.23 6.64
C ILE A 68 -4.43 -8.62 8.12
N ALA A 69 -3.40 -9.33 8.56
CA ALA A 69 -3.33 -9.88 9.91
C ALA A 69 -2.55 -8.97 10.88
N GLN A 70 -1.82 -8.01 10.38
CA GLN A 70 -1.00 -7.11 11.20
C GLN A 70 -0.80 -5.78 10.51
N THR A 71 -0.40 -4.76 11.26
CA THR A 71 -0.08 -3.45 10.72
C THR A 71 1.30 -3.01 11.18
N PRO A 72 2.07 -2.31 10.33
CA PRO A 72 1.71 -1.96 8.97
C PRO A 72 1.80 -3.15 8.03
N MET A 73 0.91 -3.18 7.05
CA MET A 73 0.99 -4.11 5.93
C MET A 73 0.88 -3.27 4.67
N VAL A 74 1.76 -3.49 3.70
CA VAL A 74 1.73 -2.73 2.45
C VAL A 74 1.55 -3.71 1.29
N LEU A 75 0.52 -3.46 0.48
CA LEU A 75 0.36 -4.15 -0.79
C LEU A 75 0.93 -3.26 -1.89
N VAL A 76 1.73 -3.86 -2.76
CA VAL A 76 2.32 -3.14 -3.88
C VAL A 76 1.59 -3.56 -5.14
N LEU A 77 0.88 -2.62 -5.76
CA LEU A 77 0.08 -2.87 -6.96
C LEU A 77 0.80 -2.28 -8.17
N ASP A 78 0.70 -2.98 -9.31
CA ASP A 78 1.15 -2.41 -10.57
C ASP A 78 0.08 -1.46 -11.13
N GLY A 79 0.33 -0.89 -12.30
CA GLY A 79 -0.59 0.07 -12.93
C GLY A 79 -1.96 -0.49 -13.26
N THR A 80 -2.11 -1.82 -13.33
CA THR A 80 -3.40 -2.48 -13.57
C THR A 80 -4.15 -2.78 -12.28
N GLY A 81 -3.53 -2.55 -11.13
CA GLY A 81 -4.09 -2.89 -9.83
C GLY A 81 -3.74 -4.30 -9.35
N ALA A 82 -2.95 -5.04 -10.12
CA ALA A 82 -2.54 -6.38 -9.71
C ALA A 82 -1.58 -6.30 -8.51
N VAL A 83 -1.83 -7.15 -7.50
CA VAL A 83 -0.99 -7.21 -6.31
C VAL A 83 0.30 -7.95 -6.65
N ARG A 84 1.42 -7.25 -6.60
CA ARG A 84 2.72 -7.81 -6.93
C ARG A 84 3.52 -8.22 -5.71
N HIS A 85 3.38 -7.48 -4.60
CA HIS A 85 4.12 -7.76 -3.37
C HIS A 85 3.26 -7.47 -2.15
N ARG A 86 3.58 -8.16 -1.07
CA ARG A 86 3.03 -7.90 0.27
C ARG A 86 4.22 -7.67 1.19
N LEU A 87 4.28 -6.48 1.80
CA LEU A 87 5.39 -6.11 2.68
C LEU A 87 4.88 -6.03 4.11
N THR A 88 5.56 -6.70 5.02
CA THR A 88 5.26 -6.59 6.45
C THR A 88 6.34 -5.74 7.13
N GLY A 89 5.93 -4.96 8.13
CA GLY A 89 6.88 -4.09 8.84
C GLY A 89 7.23 -2.85 8.05
N VAL A 90 8.22 -2.10 8.55
CA VAL A 90 8.63 -0.82 7.97
C VAL A 90 9.64 -1.04 6.84
N PRO A 91 9.31 -0.66 5.60
CA PRO A 91 10.29 -0.76 4.52
C PRO A 91 11.31 0.38 4.62
N THR A 92 12.49 0.16 4.06
CA THR A 92 13.45 1.25 3.86
C THR A 92 13.08 2.00 2.59
N VAL A 93 13.56 3.25 2.48
CA VAL A 93 13.38 4.03 1.26
C VAL A 93 14.01 3.28 0.07
N ALA A 94 15.19 2.71 0.26
CA ALA A 94 15.88 1.98 -0.81
C ALA A 94 15.07 0.77 -1.29
N ALA A 95 14.50 -0.01 -0.35
CA ALA A 95 13.69 -1.16 -0.71
C ALA A 95 12.43 -0.75 -1.48
N ALA A 96 11.76 0.31 -1.02
CA ALA A 96 10.57 0.81 -1.70
C ALA A 96 10.89 1.34 -3.10
N ARG A 97 12.01 2.07 -3.25
CA ARG A 97 12.43 2.55 -4.57
C ARG A 97 12.76 1.41 -5.53
N ALA A 98 13.36 0.34 -5.02
CA ALA A 98 13.69 -0.82 -5.84
C ALA A 98 12.43 -1.45 -6.46
N LEU A 99 11.31 -1.43 -5.74
CA LEU A 99 10.05 -1.95 -6.26
C LEU A 99 9.48 -1.07 -7.37
N VAL A 100 9.72 0.24 -7.30
CA VAL A 100 9.26 1.17 -8.34
C VAL A 100 9.99 0.94 -9.65
N THR A 101 11.27 0.62 -9.58
CA THR A 101 12.11 0.47 -10.77
C THR A 101 12.19 -0.96 -11.30
N ALA A 102 11.59 -1.89 -10.61
CA ALA A 102 11.62 -3.30 -11.01
C ALA A 102 10.73 -3.60 -12.22
#